data_56ff8e37af53468fdc3130c8d115386c
#
_entry.id   56ff8e37af53468fdc3130c8d115386c
#
_cell.length_a   1.000
_cell.length_b   1.000
_cell.length_c   1.000
_cell.angle_alpha   90.00
_cell.angle_beta   90.00
_cell.angle_gamma   90.00
#
_symmetry.space_group_name_H-M   'P 1'
#
loop_
_entity.id
_entity.type
_entity.pdbx_description
1 polymer ?
#
loop_
_entity_poly.entity_id
_entity_poly.type
_entity_poly.pdbx_seq_one_letter_code
_entity_poly.pdbx_strand_id
1 'polypeptide(L)'
;MADPFLCEIRLTSFGFAPKGWAMCNGQLLPINQNQAMFSLLGTTYGGNGQVNFGLPDLQGRMPLHMGNGHTLGERAGEQNHTLTQTELPQHAHAVNATTQTGRATTGGIDNSAANGHVLAAARGHYAQGGDTSLAPATVQS
;
A
#
# COMPACT_ATOMS: atom_id res chain seq x y z
N MET A 1 -24.78 32.78 -6.39
CA MET A 1 -23.69 31.92 -6.85
C MET A 1 -23.15 32.50 -8.13
N ALA A 2 -21.85 32.64 -8.29
CA ALA A 2 -21.29 33.07 -9.58
C ALA A 2 -21.57 31.98 -10.63
N ASP A 3 -21.82 32.42 -11.86
CA ASP A 3 -22.00 31.49 -12.98
C ASP A 3 -20.74 30.68 -13.21
N PRO A 4 -20.83 29.36 -13.42
CA PRO A 4 -19.66 28.52 -13.62
C PRO A 4 -19.00 28.79 -14.96
N PHE A 5 -17.68 28.74 -14.99
CA PHE A 5 -16.94 28.75 -16.26
C PHE A 5 -17.12 27.42 -17.00
N LEU A 6 -17.15 27.50 -18.32
CA LEU A 6 -17.17 26.28 -19.13
C LEU A 6 -15.89 25.45 -18.88
N CYS A 7 -16.04 24.14 -18.68
CA CYS A 7 -14.97 23.21 -18.27
C CYS A 7 -14.42 23.45 -16.84
N GLU A 8 -15.12 24.21 -15.99
CA GLU A 8 -14.76 24.27 -14.57
C GLU A 8 -14.94 22.91 -13.91
N ILE A 9 -13.97 22.48 -13.11
CA ILE A 9 -14.07 21.30 -12.27
C ILE A 9 -14.35 21.73 -10.83
N ARG A 10 -15.43 21.19 -10.23
CA ARG A 10 -15.84 21.51 -8.86
C ARG A 10 -16.03 20.25 -8.04
N LEU A 11 -15.47 20.22 -6.84
CA LEU A 11 -15.75 19.16 -5.87
C LEU A 11 -17.14 19.37 -5.25
N THR A 12 -17.90 18.27 -5.18
CA THR A 12 -19.22 18.24 -4.57
C THR A 12 -19.31 17.08 -3.58
N SER A 13 -20.17 17.18 -2.57
CA SER A 13 -20.37 16.15 -1.55
C SER A 13 -21.41 15.09 -1.94
N PHE A 14 -22.06 15.26 -3.09
CA PHE A 14 -23.10 14.36 -3.59
C PHE A 14 -22.64 13.59 -4.83
N GLY A 15 -23.19 12.39 -5.06
CA GLY A 15 -22.73 11.44 -6.07
C GLY A 15 -23.45 11.52 -7.43
N PHE A 16 -24.06 12.66 -7.79
CA PHE A 16 -24.70 12.86 -9.08
C PHE A 16 -24.31 14.20 -9.71
N ALA A 17 -24.37 14.30 -11.03
CA ALA A 17 -24.11 15.53 -11.75
C ALA A 17 -25.38 16.37 -11.82
N PRO A 18 -25.40 17.64 -11.31
CA PRO A 18 -26.51 18.55 -11.50
C PRO A 18 -26.74 18.89 -12.97
N LYS A 19 -27.87 19.51 -13.28
CA LYS A 19 -28.17 19.96 -14.63
C LYS A 19 -27.08 20.91 -15.16
N GLY A 20 -26.58 20.62 -16.35
CA GLY A 20 -25.49 21.38 -16.98
C GLY A 20 -24.08 20.97 -16.54
N TRP A 21 -23.97 19.93 -15.70
CA TRP A 21 -22.69 19.37 -15.26
C TRP A 21 -22.55 17.92 -15.70
N ALA A 22 -21.33 17.43 -15.77
CA ALA A 22 -21.00 16.05 -16.05
C ALA A 22 -19.95 15.54 -15.05
N MET A 23 -19.98 14.27 -14.74
CA MET A 23 -19.00 13.68 -13.83
C MET A 23 -17.67 13.46 -14.53
N CYS A 24 -16.56 13.74 -13.83
CA CYS A 24 -15.20 13.47 -14.30
C CYS A 24 -14.84 12.00 -14.06
N ASN A 25 -15.51 11.11 -14.78
CA ASN A 25 -15.33 9.65 -14.70
C ASN A 25 -14.84 9.03 -16.04
N GLY A 26 -14.27 9.86 -16.92
CA GLY A 26 -13.77 9.41 -18.21
C GLY A 26 -14.83 9.15 -19.27
N GLN A 27 -16.08 9.59 -19.04
CA GLN A 27 -17.18 9.39 -19.99
C GLN A 27 -16.96 10.14 -21.31
N LEU A 28 -17.50 9.58 -22.38
CA LEU A 28 -17.48 10.19 -23.71
C LEU A 28 -18.73 11.04 -23.92
N LEU A 29 -18.51 12.27 -24.36
CA LEU A 29 -19.60 13.18 -24.73
C LEU A 29 -19.65 13.37 -26.26
N PRO A 30 -20.86 13.49 -26.83
CA PRO A 30 -21.02 13.77 -28.25
C PRO A 30 -20.66 15.23 -28.59
N ILE A 31 -19.87 15.42 -29.64
CA ILE A 31 -19.38 16.75 -30.05
C ILE A 31 -20.52 17.65 -30.51
N ASN A 32 -21.49 17.10 -31.24
CA ASN A 32 -22.61 17.87 -31.80
C ASN A 32 -23.44 18.62 -30.74
N GLN A 33 -23.48 18.12 -29.50
CA GLN A 33 -24.19 18.73 -28.37
C GLN A 33 -23.27 19.54 -27.45
N ASN A 34 -21.95 19.42 -27.59
CA ASN A 34 -20.96 20.00 -26.67
C ASN A 34 -19.78 20.64 -27.43
N GLN A 35 -20.06 21.34 -28.53
CA GLN A 35 -19.03 21.90 -29.40
C GLN A 35 -18.10 22.89 -28.68
N ALA A 36 -18.67 23.76 -27.83
CA ALA A 36 -17.88 24.72 -27.07
C ALA A 36 -16.90 24.03 -26.08
N MET A 37 -17.36 22.96 -25.41
CA MET A 37 -16.50 22.17 -24.52
C MET A 37 -15.42 21.41 -25.31
N PHE A 38 -15.79 20.85 -26.46
CA PHE A 38 -14.81 20.19 -27.34
C PHE A 38 -13.73 21.15 -27.85
N SER A 39 -14.10 22.41 -28.15
CA SER A 39 -13.10 23.41 -28.59
C SER A 39 -12.04 23.72 -27.53
N LEU A 40 -12.36 23.52 -26.25
CA LEU A 40 -11.43 23.72 -25.13
C LEU A 40 -10.64 22.46 -24.79
N LEU A 41 -11.30 21.30 -24.75
CA LEU A 41 -10.70 20.04 -24.29
C LEU A 41 -10.05 19.22 -25.43
N GLY A 42 -10.58 19.35 -26.64
CA GLY A 42 -10.16 18.53 -27.77
C GLY A 42 -10.29 17.03 -27.46
N THR A 43 -9.30 16.26 -27.86
CA THR A 43 -9.15 14.81 -27.61
C THR A 43 -8.16 14.51 -26.49
N THR A 44 -7.78 15.50 -25.70
CA THR A 44 -6.76 15.38 -24.64
C THR A 44 -7.05 14.24 -23.65
N TYR A 45 -8.31 14.03 -23.32
CA TYR A 45 -8.75 13.00 -22.36
C TYR A 45 -9.35 11.78 -23.06
N GLY A 46 -9.27 11.69 -24.39
CA GLY A 46 -9.75 10.57 -25.19
C GLY A 46 -10.90 10.95 -26.13
N GLY A 47 -11.48 9.92 -26.74
CA GLY A 47 -12.49 10.09 -27.80
C GLY A 47 -11.86 10.05 -29.19
N ASN A 48 -12.72 10.05 -30.24
CA ASN A 48 -12.27 9.97 -31.63
C ASN A 48 -12.10 11.34 -32.32
N GLY A 49 -12.53 12.43 -31.66
CA GLY A 49 -12.42 13.78 -32.21
C GLY A 49 -13.32 14.10 -33.39
N GLN A 50 -14.14 13.16 -33.84
CA GLN A 50 -15.09 13.33 -34.96
C GLN A 50 -16.53 13.31 -34.47
N VAL A 51 -16.87 12.37 -33.61
CA VAL A 51 -18.24 12.18 -33.09
C VAL A 51 -18.28 12.43 -31.58
N ASN A 52 -17.22 12.04 -30.87
CA ASN A 52 -17.13 12.14 -29.42
C ASN A 52 -15.74 12.59 -28.94
N PHE A 53 -15.71 13.06 -27.69
CA PHE A 53 -14.50 13.39 -26.94
C PHE A 53 -14.65 12.92 -25.48
N GLY A 54 -13.52 12.68 -24.82
CA GLY A 54 -13.48 12.21 -23.44
C GLY A 54 -13.43 13.35 -22.43
N LEU A 55 -14.07 13.14 -21.27
CA LEU A 55 -13.86 13.94 -20.08
C LEU A 55 -12.70 13.38 -19.24
N PRO A 56 -12.08 14.22 -18.37
CA PRO A 56 -11.09 13.75 -17.42
C PRO A 56 -11.67 12.62 -16.54
N ASP A 57 -10.82 11.66 -16.21
CA ASP A 57 -11.14 10.59 -15.25
C ASP A 57 -10.39 10.86 -13.94
N LEU A 58 -11.13 11.37 -12.95
CA LEU A 58 -10.62 11.68 -11.61
C LEU A 58 -11.00 10.62 -10.57
N GLN A 59 -11.49 9.46 -10.99
CA GLN A 59 -11.81 8.36 -10.07
C GLN A 59 -10.51 7.81 -9.45
N GLY A 60 -10.37 7.97 -8.14
CA GLY A 60 -9.15 7.58 -7.42
C GLY A 60 -7.91 8.42 -7.73
N ARG A 61 -8.08 9.61 -8.35
CA ARG A 61 -6.98 10.50 -8.76
C ARG A 61 -7.21 11.92 -8.31
N MET A 62 -6.12 12.63 -8.12
CA MET A 62 -6.13 14.07 -7.85
C MET A 62 -5.75 14.84 -9.10
N PRO A 63 -6.38 16.00 -9.37
CA PRO A 63 -5.92 16.88 -10.44
C PRO A 63 -4.54 17.45 -10.09
N LEU A 64 -3.60 17.37 -11.04
CA LEU A 64 -2.27 17.91 -10.93
C LEU A 64 -2.06 18.94 -12.02
N HIS A 65 -1.33 20.02 -11.72
CA HIS A 65 -1.00 21.03 -12.72
C HIS A 65 0.05 20.51 -13.69
N MET A 66 -0.12 20.82 -14.98
CA MET A 66 0.86 20.48 -16.00
C MET A 66 2.16 21.27 -15.84
N GLY A 67 3.28 20.71 -16.26
CA GLY A 67 4.61 21.30 -16.18
C GLY A 67 5.58 20.46 -15.36
N ASN A 68 6.85 20.81 -15.38
CA ASN A 68 7.91 20.12 -14.65
C ASN A 68 7.90 18.58 -14.85
N GLY A 69 7.78 18.15 -16.11
CA GLY A 69 7.76 16.72 -16.47
C GLY A 69 6.36 16.12 -16.64
N HIS A 70 5.30 16.86 -16.34
CA HIS A 70 3.92 16.41 -16.51
C HIS A 70 3.24 17.09 -17.70
N THR A 71 2.61 16.30 -18.55
CA THR A 71 1.88 16.78 -19.74
C THR A 71 0.37 16.88 -19.48
N LEU A 72 -0.30 17.76 -20.22
CA LEU A 72 -1.75 17.89 -20.13
C LEU A 72 -2.42 16.58 -20.56
N GLY A 73 -3.36 16.10 -19.75
CA GLY A 73 -4.07 14.84 -20.00
C GLY A 73 -3.31 13.58 -19.57
N GLU A 74 -2.12 13.71 -19.00
CA GLU A 74 -1.36 12.59 -18.48
C GLU A 74 -2.13 11.88 -17.35
N ARG A 75 -2.09 10.57 -17.39
CA ARG A 75 -2.66 9.71 -16.34
C ARG A 75 -1.51 9.04 -15.61
N ALA A 76 -1.18 9.55 -14.44
CA ALA A 76 -0.11 9.04 -13.59
C ALA A 76 -0.65 8.63 -12.22
N GLY A 77 0.17 7.85 -11.49
CA GLY A 77 -0.14 7.36 -10.15
C GLY A 77 -1.03 6.12 -10.14
N GLU A 78 -1.14 5.54 -8.98
CA GLU A 78 -1.92 4.34 -8.69
C GLU A 78 -2.84 4.59 -7.50
N GLN A 79 -4.01 3.98 -7.52
CA GLN A 79 -4.93 4.02 -6.39
C GLN A 79 -4.49 3.08 -5.27
N ASN A 80 -3.90 1.95 -5.62
CA ASN A 80 -3.37 0.95 -4.70
C ASN A 80 -1.95 0.56 -5.16
N HIS A 81 -1.01 0.61 -4.24
CA HIS A 81 0.37 0.21 -4.49
C HIS A 81 0.75 -0.97 -3.61
N THR A 82 1.31 -2.03 -4.20
CA THR A 82 1.84 -3.16 -3.43
C THR A 82 3.32 -2.91 -3.20
N LEU A 83 3.68 -2.71 -1.93
CA LEU A 83 5.07 -2.48 -1.55
C LEU A 83 5.94 -3.69 -1.92
N THR A 84 7.03 -3.41 -2.58
CA THR A 84 8.09 -4.39 -2.85
C THR A 84 9.15 -4.35 -1.76
N GLN A 85 9.96 -5.41 -1.66
CA GLN A 85 11.01 -5.49 -0.66
C GLN A 85 12.07 -4.38 -0.79
N THR A 86 12.26 -3.85 -1.99
CA THR A 86 13.22 -2.76 -2.26
C THR A 86 12.70 -1.38 -1.82
N GLU A 87 11.41 -1.24 -1.63
CA GLU A 87 10.76 0.01 -1.19
C GLU A 87 10.66 0.10 0.34
N LEU A 88 10.93 -0.99 1.03
CA LEU A 88 10.96 -1.00 2.49
C LEU A 88 12.34 -0.58 2.99
N PRO A 89 12.43 0.35 3.96
CA PRO A 89 13.69 0.67 4.61
C PRO A 89 14.29 -0.58 5.25
N GLN A 90 15.59 -0.78 5.08
CA GLN A 90 16.30 -1.84 5.79
C GLN A 90 16.27 -1.56 7.29
N HIS A 91 15.75 -2.50 8.06
CA HIS A 91 15.72 -2.42 9.50
C HIS A 91 16.04 -3.81 10.08
N ALA A 92 16.59 -3.85 11.29
CA ALA A 92 16.90 -5.05 12.02
C ALA A 92 16.33 -4.96 13.44
N HIS A 93 15.77 -6.07 13.90
CA HIS A 93 15.36 -6.23 15.29
C HIS A 93 16.41 -7.04 16.05
N ALA A 94 16.94 -6.49 17.14
CA ALA A 94 17.80 -7.24 18.03
C ALA A 94 16.90 -8.18 18.87
N VAL A 95 17.04 -9.48 18.66
CA VAL A 95 16.38 -10.50 19.48
C VAL A 95 17.37 -10.97 20.53
N ASN A 96 17.17 -10.57 21.77
CA ASN A 96 17.92 -11.08 22.93
C ASN A 96 17.18 -12.31 23.46
N ALA A 97 17.58 -13.50 23.01
CA ALA A 97 17.08 -14.75 23.57
C ALA A 97 18.03 -15.20 24.69
N THR A 98 17.59 -15.14 25.93
CA THR A 98 18.26 -15.79 27.05
C THR A 98 17.70 -17.20 27.20
N THR A 99 18.49 -18.21 26.87
CA THR A 99 18.15 -19.59 27.17
C THR A 99 18.44 -19.85 28.66
N GLN A 100 17.42 -20.06 29.44
CA GLN A 100 17.58 -20.59 30.80
C GLN A 100 17.59 -22.12 30.73
N THR A 101 18.76 -22.69 30.98
CA THR A 101 18.87 -24.15 31.15
C THR A 101 18.58 -24.49 32.59
N GLY A 102 17.45 -25.15 32.85
CA GLY A 102 17.13 -25.67 34.16
C GLY A 102 17.88 -26.98 34.44
N ARG A 103 18.48 -27.13 35.60
CA ARG A 103 19.11 -28.41 36.04
C ARG A 103 18.04 -29.26 36.72
N ALA A 104 17.92 -30.49 36.29
CA ALA A 104 17.23 -31.50 37.07
C ALA A 104 18.19 -32.12 38.08
N THR A 105 17.89 -32.00 39.35
CA THR A 105 18.49 -32.80 40.42
C THR A 105 17.59 -33.98 40.73
N THR A 106 18.13 -35.00 41.34
CA THR A 106 17.37 -36.22 41.79
C THR A 106 16.21 -35.93 42.72
N GLY A 107 16.01 -34.68 43.11
CA GLY A 107 14.94 -34.22 44.00
C GLY A 107 13.92 -33.27 43.41
N GLY A 108 14.01 -32.94 42.11
CA GLY A 108 13.09 -32.01 41.45
C GLY A 108 13.75 -31.04 40.51
N ILE A 109 12.94 -30.22 39.83
CA ILE A 109 13.42 -29.17 38.93
C ILE A 109 13.71 -27.94 39.78
N ASP A 110 14.99 -27.53 39.83
CA ASP A 110 15.38 -26.29 40.45
C ASP A 110 15.47 -25.19 39.37
N ASN A 111 14.56 -24.23 39.45
CA ASN A 111 14.46 -23.10 38.50
C ASN A 111 15.31 -21.89 38.92
N SER A 112 16.04 -21.99 40.04
CA SER A 112 16.67 -20.81 40.63
C SER A 112 18.05 -20.44 40.05
N ALA A 113 18.70 -21.35 39.31
CA ALA A 113 19.99 -21.07 38.69
C ALA A 113 20.16 -21.80 37.37
N ALA A 114 19.98 -21.09 36.27
CA ALA A 114 20.07 -21.66 34.96
C ALA A 114 21.50 -21.93 34.48
N ASN A 115 22.49 -21.40 35.16
CA ASN A 115 23.88 -21.48 34.71
C ASN A 115 24.54 -22.82 35.16
N GLY A 116 24.91 -23.67 34.23
CA GLY A 116 25.53 -24.96 34.49
C GLY A 116 24.57 -26.13 34.75
N HIS A 117 23.29 -25.97 34.51
CA HIS A 117 22.26 -26.98 34.72
C HIS A 117 21.75 -27.56 33.39
N VAL A 118 21.61 -28.86 33.36
CA VAL A 118 21.06 -29.58 32.19
C VAL A 118 19.57 -29.85 32.43
N LEU A 119 18.75 -29.68 31.42
CA LEU A 119 17.32 -30.02 31.50
C LEU A 119 17.14 -31.49 31.87
N ALA A 120 16.22 -31.79 32.80
CA ALA A 120 15.93 -33.14 33.23
C ALA A 120 15.56 -34.02 32.04
N ALA A 121 16.18 -35.17 31.93
CA ALA A 121 15.81 -36.18 30.97
C ALA A 121 14.39 -36.71 31.31
N ALA A 122 13.37 -36.14 30.73
CA ALA A 122 12.06 -36.72 30.69
C ALA A 122 12.05 -37.80 29.60
N ARG A 123 12.34 -39.03 30.00
CA ARG A 123 12.21 -40.24 29.16
C ARG A 123 12.74 -40.07 27.73
N GLY A 124 14.03 -39.85 27.59
CA GLY A 124 14.71 -39.90 26.28
C GLY A 124 14.65 -38.62 25.43
N HIS A 125 14.11 -37.54 25.95
CA HIS A 125 14.12 -36.27 25.22
C HIS A 125 15.37 -35.43 25.46
N TYR A 126 16.17 -35.76 26.49
CA TYR A 126 17.42 -35.05 26.80
C TYR A 126 18.58 -36.03 27.06
N ALA A 127 19.77 -35.71 26.59
CA ALA A 127 20.93 -36.54 26.79
C ALA A 127 21.37 -36.57 28.25
N GLN A 128 21.72 -37.74 28.74
CA GLN A 128 22.39 -37.89 30.05
C GLN A 128 23.82 -37.36 29.98
N GLY A 129 24.09 -36.36 30.78
CA GLY A 129 25.42 -35.92 31.11
C GLY A 129 26.31 -35.55 29.93
N GLY A 130 26.55 -34.30 29.76
CA GLY A 130 27.45 -33.71 28.79
C GLY A 130 27.03 -32.27 28.52
N ASP A 131 27.98 -31.45 28.20
CA ASP A 131 27.72 -30.07 27.76
C ASP A 131 26.98 -30.08 26.42
N THR A 132 25.67 -30.26 26.48
CA THR A 132 24.80 -30.03 25.33
C THR A 132 24.40 -28.57 25.31
N SER A 133 25.19 -27.78 24.64
CA SER A 133 24.69 -26.48 24.17
C SER A 133 23.55 -26.73 23.19
N LEU A 134 22.37 -26.26 23.51
CA LEU A 134 21.32 -26.17 22.50
C LEU A 134 21.86 -25.33 21.35
N ALA A 135 21.84 -25.88 20.14
CA ALA A 135 22.18 -25.12 18.95
C ALA A 135 21.35 -23.84 18.92
N PRO A 136 21.93 -22.70 18.58
CA PRO A 136 21.18 -21.46 18.48
C PRO A 136 20.05 -21.65 17.49
N ALA A 137 18.81 -21.44 17.95
CA ALA A 137 17.66 -21.43 17.06
C ALA A 137 17.84 -20.26 16.09
N THR A 138 18.12 -20.57 14.84
CA THR A 138 18.06 -19.58 13.77
C THR A 138 16.59 -19.24 13.53
N VAL A 139 16.18 -18.08 13.99
CA VAL A 139 14.91 -17.50 13.58
C VAL A 139 15.12 -16.94 12.18
N GLN A 140 14.62 -17.65 11.18
CA GLN A 140 14.52 -17.09 9.83
C GLN A 140 13.38 -16.09 9.80
N SER A 141 13.71 -14.86 9.44
CA SER A 141 12.75 -13.78 9.16
C SER A 141 12.12 -13.96 7.79
#